data_94c7b0c27e2250f071adf7d3d33c79e3
#
_entry.id   94c7b0c27e2250f071adf7d3d33c79e3
#
_cell.length_a   1.000
_cell.length_b   1.000
_cell.length_c   1.000
_cell.angle_alpha   90.00
_cell.angle_beta   90.00
_cell.angle_gamma   90.00
#
_symmetry.space_group_name_H-M   'P 1'
#
loop_
_entity.id
_entity.type
_entity.pdbx_description
1 polymer ?
#
loop_
_entity_poly.entity_id
_entity_poly.type
_entity_poly.pdbx_seq_one_letter_code
_entity_poly.pdbx_strand_id
1 'polypeptide(L)'
;LDRLFDNDMGSWVSMRSSWTDTTGNYVAMKFSNHTGHQTHGDLDAGDFVIDALGTRFAGEYGSDNYLAKDYFMGEEDGAARWTYFRKGTQGQNTIVIGKQNMNSSCKPTFKFDSSNTKQNDDLNFTPDDKSTAYTVTDLSSCYDEDKGSVQRGIRFLNGRRQILVQDEIKKQNKEIQWRVQTNATVELSKDKKTATLTITEVHDPNAAIDKMKINIPKAQMKATILSPGNAQFAVAPAYDKNSKKPNYYYGENEVPSQDTDNNGQRIQAEVLDYEVNVLS
;
A
#
# COMPACT_ATOMS: atom_id res chain seq x y z
N LEU A 1 -14.68 -0.04 16.75
CA LEU A 1 -13.56 0.65 16.08
C LEU A 1 -12.92 -0.19 14.98
N ASP A 2 -12.98 -1.50 15.09
CA ASP A 2 -12.29 -2.40 14.20
C ASP A 2 -13.27 -3.35 13.52
N ARG A 3 -13.01 -3.68 12.27
CA ARG A 3 -13.85 -4.59 11.53
C ARG A 3 -13.05 -5.44 10.55
N LEU A 4 -13.31 -6.75 10.59
CA LEU A 4 -12.92 -7.69 9.57
C LEU A 4 -14.08 -7.80 8.55
N PHE A 5 -13.72 -7.70 7.29
CA PHE A 5 -14.58 -8.03 6.16
C PHE A 5 -13.98 -9.26 5.49
N ASP A 6 -14.77 -10.32 5.42
CA ASP A 6 -14.32 -11.59 4.85
C ASP A 6 -15.49 -12.26 4.15
N ASN A 7 -15.38 -12.41 2.85
CA ASN A 7 -16.34 -13.11 2.01
C ASN A 7 -15.66 -13.63 0.73
N ASP A 8 -16.41 -14.32 -0.10
CA ASP A 8 -15.91 -14.93 -1.33
C ASP A 8 -15.34 -13.91 -2.34
N MET A 9 -15.69 -12.63 -2.21
CA MET A 9 -15.27 -11.55 -3.11
C MET A 9 -14.02 -10.82 -2.63
N GLY A 10 -13.64 -10.97 -1.37
CA GLY A 10 -12.46 -10.31 -0.84
C GLY A 10 -12.37 -10.35 0.67
N SER A 11 -11.18 -10.09 1.16
CA SER A 11 -10.88 -10.05 2.58
C SER A 11 -10.03 -8.84 2.92
N TRP A 12 -10.46 -8.06 3.90
CA TRP A 12 -9.73 -6.92 4.42
C TRP A 12 -10.14 -6.57 5.85
N VAL A 13 -9.28 -5.88 6.52
CA VAL A 13 -9.53 -5.37 7.86
C VAL A 13 -9.42 -3.85 7.87
N SER A 14 -10.27 -3.22 8.68
CA SER A 14 -10.12 -1.81 9.03
C SER A 14 -10.02 -1.66 10.54
N MET A 15 -9.08 -0.84 10.99
CA MET A 15 -8.83 -0.55 12.40
C MET A 15 -8.67 0.96 12.58
N ARG A 16 -9.20 1.52 13.66
CA ARG A 16 -9.16 2.97 13.88
C ARG A 16 -9.09 3.34 15.37
N SER A 17 -8.63 4.54 15.65
CA SER A 17 -8.58 5.06 17.02
C SER A 17 -9.87 5.78 17.43
N SER A 18 -10.68 6.25 16.47
CA SER A 18 -11.92 6.98 16.73
C SER A 18 -12.86 6.90 15.53
N TRP A 19 -14.17 7.03 15.80
CA TRP A 19 -15.19 7.24 14.78
C TRP A 19 -15.50 8.72 14.53
N THR A 20 -15.29 9.56 15.51
CA THR A 20 -15.73 10.96 15.50
C THR A 20 -14.57 11.95 15.40
N ASP A 21 -13.34 11.52 15.69
CA ASP A 21 -12.14 12.34 15.52
C ASP A 21 -11.60 12.19 14.09
N THR A 22 -11.76 13.21 13.28
CA THR A 22 -11.27 13.25 11.90
C THR A 22 -9.75 13.27 11.80
N THR A 23 -9.04 13.51 12.90
CA THR A 23 -7.58 13.44 13.00
C THR A 23 -7.07 12.11 13.55
N GLY A 24 -7.98 11.22 13.93
CA GLY A 24 -7.68 9.91 14.47
C GLY A 24 -6.89 9.02 13.51
N ASN A 25 -6.22 8.05 14.08
CA ASN A 25 -5.47 7.08 13.30
C ASN A 25 -6.40 6.02 12.69
N TYR A 26 -6.14 5.70 11.45
CA TYR A 26 -6.81 4.64 10.71
C TYR A 26 -5.77 3.80 9.95
N VAL A 27 -5.96 2.50 9.96
CA VAL A 27 -5.23 1.58 9.10
C VAL A 27 -6.16 0.53 8.55
N ALA A 28 -6.04 0.26 7.27
CA ALA A 28 -6.69 -0.88 6.65
C ALA A 28 -5.65 -1.72 5.91
N MET A 29 -5.88 -3.02 5.82
CA MET A 29 -5.05 -3.95 5.05
C MET A 29 -5.93 -4.88 4.26
N LYS A 30 -5.54 -5.12 3.01
CA LYS A 30 -6.17 -6.07 2.08
C LYS A 30 -5.36 -7.37 2.06
N PHE A 31 -6.07 -8.49 2.11
CA PHE A 31 -5.47 -9.83 1.97
C PHE A 31 -6.38 -10.79 1.21
N SER A 32 -7.04 -10.25 0.19
CA SER A 32 -7.95 -10.99 -0.67
C SER A 32 -7.20 -12.02 -1.53
N ASN A 33 -7.90 -13.08 -1.90
CA ASN A 33 -7.44 -13.98 -2.94
C ASN A 33 -7.31 -13.24 -4.27
N HIS A 34 -6.31 -13.60 -5.06
CA HIS A 34 -6.19 -13.12 -6.43
C HIS A 34 -6.91 -14.04 -7.44
N THR A 35 -7.57 -15.11 -6.98
CA THR A 35 -8.31 -16.05 -7.85
C THR A 35 -9.77 -15.65 -7.97
N GLY A 36 -10.32 -15.82 -9.17
CA GLY A 36 -11.73 -15.53 -9.47
C GLY A 36 -12.07 -14.03 -9.43
N HIS A 37 -12.96 -13.59 -10.24
CA HIS A 37 -13.53 -12.21 -10.29
C HIS A 37 -12.57 -11.03 -10.04
N GLN A 38 -11.29 -11.18 -10.38
CA GLN A 38 -10.27 -10.14 -10.20
C GLN A 38 -10.21 -9.18 -11.40
N THR A 39 -11.29 -9.03 -12.15
CA THR A 39 -11.35 -8.18 -13.34
C THR A 39 -10.82 -6.77 -13.05
N HIS A 40 -11.18 -6.21 -11.90
CA HIS A 40 -10.72 -4.90 -11.44
C HIS A 40 -9.61 -4.98 -10.37
N GLY A 41 -9.16 -6.18 -10.03
CA GLY A 41 -8.16 -6.39 -8.99
C GLY A 41 -6.74 -6.04 -9.44
N ASP A 42 -5.89 -5.89 -8.43
CA ASP A 42 -4.47 -5.62 -8.54
C ASP A 42 -3.68 -6.71 -7.83
N LEU A 43 -2.38 -6.81 -8.06
CA LEU A 43 -1.50 -7.76 -7.37
C LEU A 43 -1.04 -7.13 -6.03
N ASP A 44 -1.94 -7.06 -5.07
CA ASP A 44 -1.88 -6.21 -3.90
C ASP A 44 -2.13 -6.92 -2.57
N ALA A 45 -1.93 -8.23 -2.50
CA ALA A 45 -2.07 -8.94 -1.23
C ALA A 45 -1.09 -8.36 -0.18
N GLY A 46 -1.61 -8.05 1.00
CA GLY A 46 -0.84 -7.39 2.05
C GLY A 46 -0.69 -5.87 1.89
N ASP A 47 -1.35 -5.28 0.90
CA ASP A 47 -1.40 -3.82 0.78
C ASP A 47 -2.13 -3.18 1.96
N PHE A 48 -1.70 -2.00 2.36
CA PHE A 48 -2.29 -1.27 3.47
C PHE A 48 -2.33 0.24 3.22
N VAL A 49 -3.25 0.89 3.89
CA VAL A 49 -3.35 2.36 3.92
C VAL A 49 -3.26 2.86 5.36
N ILE A 50 -2.70 4.05 5.54
CA ILE A 50 -2.61 4.72 6.84
C ILE A 50 -3.09 6.15 6.70
N ASP A 51 -4.13 6.48 7.48
CA ASP A 51 -4.60 7.85 7.66
C ASP A 51 -4.34 8.31 9.10
N ALA A 52 -3.92 9.54 9.26
CA ALA A 52 -3.74 10.20 10.55
C ALA A 52 -3.74 11.72 10.37
N LEU A 53 -4.06 12.45 11.42
CA LEU A 53 -4.03 13.91 11.41
C LEU A 53 -4.87 14.53 10.27
N GLY A 54 -5.96 13.86 9.89
CA GLY A 54 -6.86 14.30 8.83
C GLY A 54 -6.35 14.09 7.40
N THR A 55 -5.28 13.32 7.20
CA THR A 55 -4.70 13.08 5.88
C THR A 55 -4.17 11.65 5.71
N ARG A 56 -3.92 11.24 4.47
CA ARG A 56 -3.41 9.92 4.10
C ARG A 56 -1.91 9.93 3.92
N PHE A 57 -1.20 9.22 4.78
CA PHE A 57 0.26 9.07 4.71
C PHE A 57 0.73 7.88 3.88
N ALA A 58 0.02 6.77 3.94
CA ALA A 58 0.22 5.63 3.06
C ALA A 58 -1.04 5.45 2.22
N GLY A 59 -0.92 5.57 0.94
CA GLY A 59 -2.05 5.58 0.02
C GLY A 59 -1.89 4.58 -1.12
N GLU A 60 -2.86 4.56 -2.00
CA GLU A 60 -2.92 3.72 -3.17
C GLU A 60 -3.36 4.56 -4.36
N TYR A 61 -2.89 4.21 -5.55
CA TYR A 61 -3.16 4.98 -6.77
C TYR A 61 -4.57 4.85 -7.33
N GLY A 62 -5.28 3.79 -6.94
CA GLY A 62 -6.57 3.45 -7.55
C GLY A 62 -6.44 2.97 -8.99
N SER A 63 -7.55 3.03 -9.72
CA SER A 63 -7.62 2.59 -11.12
C SER A 63 -6.91 3.55 -12.06
N ASP A 64 -6.49 3.03 -13.20
CA ASP A 64 -5.97 3.78 -14.35
C ASP A 64 -7.01 3.84 -15.48
N ASN A 65 -6.60 4.31 -16.65
CA ASN A 65 -7.47 4.37 -17.82
C ASN A 65 -7.89 2.97 -18.27
N TYR A 66 -9.16 2.67 -18.12
CA TYR A 66 -9.76 1.39 -18.51
C TYR A 66 -9.70 1.10 -20.02
N LEU A 67 -9.50 2.13 -20.84
CA LEU A 67 -9.38 2.01 -22.29
C LEU A 67 -7.91 1.84 -22.74
N ALA A 68 -6.98 1.83 -21.78
CA ALA A 68 -5.57 1.58 -22.12
C ALA A 68 -5.40 0.17 -22.71
N LYS A 69 -4.46 0.07 -23.63
CA LYS A 69 -4.20 -1.19 -24.35
C LYS A 69 -3.87 -2.31 -23.38
N ASP A 70 -4.55 -3.43 -23.50
CA ASP A 70 -4.32 -4.66 -22.72
C ASP A 70 -4.56 -4.51 -21.20
N TYR A 71 -5.20 -3.42 -20.75
CA TYR A 71 -5.42 -3.14 -19.33
C TYR A 71 -6.22 -4.23 -18.60
N PHE A 72 -7.06 -4.95 -19.30
CA PHE A 72 -7.82 -6.09 -18.79
C PHE A 72 -7.42 -7.44 -19.42
N MET A 73 -6.26 -7.49 -20.07
CA MET A 73 -5.83 -8.68 -20.80
C MET A 73 -5.14 -9.69 -19.89
N GLY A 74 -5.75 -10.89 -19.80
CA GLY A 74 -5.27 -12.02 -19.01
C GLY A 74 -5.43 -11.83 -17.50
N GLU A 75 -5.36 -12.92 -16.77
CA GLU A 75 -5.36 -12.93 -15.29
C GLU A 75 -4.25 -13.84 -14.74
N GLU A 76 -3.59 -14.60 -15.61
CA GLU A 76 -2.49 -15.47 -15.29
C GLU A 76 -1.19 -14.71 -14.99
N ASP A 77 -0.23 -15.39 -14.38
CA ASP A 77 1.10 -14.82 -14.15
C ASP A 77 1.74 -14.37 -15.45
N GLY A 78 2.28 -13.16 -15.44
CA GLY A 78 2.89 -12.55 -16.61
C GLY A 78 1.90 -11.93 -17.61
N ALA A 79 0.60 -11.95 -17.32
CA ALA A 79 -0.38 -11.28 -18.18
C ALA A 79 -0.08 -9.78 -18.37
N ALA A 80 -0.47 -9.26 -19.53
CA ALA A 80 -0.16 -7.89 -19.91
C ALA A 80 -0.71 -6.84 -18.94
N ARG A 81 -1.87 -7.09 -18.33
CA ARG A 81 -2.46 -6.20 -17.34
C ARG A 81 -1.56 -5.95 -16.11
N TRP A 82 -0.75 -6.91 -15.72
CA TRP A 82 0.14 -6.82 -14.57
C TRP A 82 1.41 -6.02 -14.83
N THR A 83 1.62 -5.59 -16.06
CA THR A 83 2.71 -4.68 -16.43
C THR A 83 2.39 -3.21 -16.15
N TYR A 84 1.11 -2.89 -15.90
CA TYR A 84 0.72 -1.57 -15.44
C TYR A 84 1.17 -1.34 -14.00
N PHE A 85 1.80 -0.20 -13.75
CA PHE A 85 2.35 0.11 -12.44
C PHE A 85 1.31 0.01 -11.32
N ARG A 86 0.11 0.54 -11.56
CA ARG A 86 -0.98 0.53 -10.58
C ARG A 86 -1.58 -0.85 -10.32
N LYS A 87 -1.45 -1.77 -11.26
CA LYS A 87 -1.97 -3.14 -11.14
C LYS A 87 -0.94 -4.12 -10.62
N GLY A 88 0.33 -3.84 -10.85
CA GLY A 88 1.42 -4.70 -10.43
C GLY A 88 1.81 -4.47 -8.98
N THR A 89 2.43 -5.46 -8.37
CA THR A 89 2.87 -5.44 -6.97
C THR A 89 3.78 -4.26 -6.64
N GLN A 90 4.52 -3.76 -7.62
CA GLN A 90 5.45 -2.66 -7.41
C GLN A 90 4.77 -1.31 -7.17
N GLY A 91 3.52 -1.15 -7.58
CA GLY A 91 2.71 0.03 -7.33
C GLY A 91 1.91 -0.02 -6.02
N GLN A 92 2.07 -1.06 -5.24
CA GLN A 92 1.28 -1.33 -4.03
C GLN A 92 2.12 -1.15 -2.75
N ASN A 93 1.45 -0.94 -1.62
CA ASN A 93 2.10 -0.85 -0.30
C ASN A 93 2.35 -2.24 0.27
N THR A 94 3.14 -3.00 -0.40
CA THR A 94 3.41 -4.39 -0.04
C THR A 94 4.88 -4.76 -0.21
N ILE A 95 5.19 -6.03 -0.08
CA ILE A 95 6.54 -6.56 -0.23
C ILE A 95 6.79 -6.88 -1.70
N VAL A 96 7.93 -6.49 -2.23
CA VAL A 96 8.42 -6.91 -3.54
C VAL A 96 9.66 -7.77 -3.36
N ILE A 97 9.65 -8.98 -3.90
CA ILE A 97 10.78 -9.92 -3.82
C ILE A 97 11.35 -10.12 -5.23
N GLY A 98 12.65 -9.85 -5.37
CA GLY A 98 13.35 -10.05 -6.64
C GLY A 98 12.86 -9.15 -7.77
N LYS A 99 12.26 -8.00 -7.45
CA LYS A 99 11.69 -7.06 -8.42
C LYS A 99 10.61 -7.69 -9.31
N GLN A 100 9.88 -8.66 -8.79
CA GLN A 100 8.85 -9.40 -9.51
C GLN A 100 7.47 -9.12 -8.91
N ASN A 101 6.44 -9.31 -9.72
CA ASN A 101 5.07 -9.38 -9.24
C ASN A 101 4.87 -10.62 -8.35
N MET A 102 3.95 -10.51 -7.41
CA MET A 102 3.43 -11.69 -6.71
C MET A 102 2.56 -12.53 -7.64
N ASN A 103 2.31 -13.78 -7.25
CA ASN A 103 1.50 -14.71 -8.03
C ASN A 103 0.07 -14.22 -8.19
N SER A 104 -0.44 -14.24 -9.39
CA SER A 104 -1.82 -13.86 -9.71
C SER A 104 -2.87 -14.84 -9.16
N SER A 105 -2.46 -16.01 -8.73
CA SER A 105 -3.31 -17.03 -8.11
C SER A 105 -3.18 -17.14 -6.60
N CYS A 106 -2.56 -16.16 -5.98
CA CYS A 106 -2.27 -16.16 -4.55
C CYS A 106 -3.54 -16.23 -3.68
N LYS A 107 -3.42 -16.99 -2.60
CA LYS A 107 -4.51 -17.24 -1.62
C LYS A 107 -4.00 -17.02 -0.21
N PRO A 108 -3.94 -15.78 0.27
CA PRO A 108 -3.53 -15.49 1.62
C PRO A 108 -4.46 -16.11 2.66
N THR A 109 -3.90 -16.46 3.81
CA THR A 109 -4.68 -16.75 5.01
C THR A 109 -4.39 -15.67 6.06
N PHE A 110 -5.29 -15.48 7.02
CA PHE A 110 -5.15 -14.39 7.97
C PHE A 110 -5.70 -14.73 9.37
N LYS A 111 -5.25 -13.92 10.34
CA LYS A 111 -5.80 -13.85 11.69
C LYS A 111 -6.07 -12.39 12.03
N PHE A 112 -7.16 -12.15 12.73
CA PHE A 112 -7.53 -10.83 13.20
C PHE A 112 -8.03 -10.92 14.65
N ASP A 113 -7.61 -9.99 15.48
CA ASP A 113 -8.12 -9.82 16.82
C ASP A 113 -8.07 -8.35 17.24
N SER A 114 -8.92 -7.97 18.15
CA SER A 114 -9.06 -6.60 18.62
C SER A 114 -9.59 -6.57 20.05
N SER A 115 -9.08 -5.65 20.83
CA SER A 115 -9.65 -5.34 22.14
C SER A 115 -11.01 -4.65 22.07
N ASN A 116 -11.46 -4.30 20.86
CA ASN A 116 -12.72 -3.59 20.62
C ASN A 116 -13.36 -4.02 19.30
N THR A 117 -13.63 -5.33 19.16
CA THR A 117 -14.30 -5.91 18.00
C THR A 117 -15.80 -5.71 18.01
N LYS A 118 -16.40 -5.47 19.17
CA LYS A 118 -17.84 -5.23 19.22
C LYS A 118 -18.12 -3.87 18.60
N GLN A 119 -18.99 -3.88 17.62
CA GLN A 119 -19.60 -2.67 17.12
C GLN A 119 -20.40 -2.09 18.31
N ASN A 120 -19.83 -1.10 18.94
CA ASN A 120 -20.46 -0.40 20.06
C ASN A 120 -21.26 0.76 19.48
N ASP A 121 -22.45 0.97 19.99
CA ASP A 121 -23.27 2.14 19.65
C ASP A 121 -22.65 3.45 20.20
N ASP A 122 -21.66 3.34 21.07
CA ASP A 122 -20.91 4.50 21.56
C ASP A 122 -19.88 4.97 20.54
N LEU A 123 -20.26 5.91 19.71
CA LEU A 123 -19.38 6.55 18.74
C LEU A 123 -18.28 7.42 19.39
N ASN A 124 -18.43 7.75 20.67
CA ASN A 124 -17.47 8.58 21.41
C ASN A 124 -16.46 7.74 22.19
N PHE A 125 -16.45 6.43 21.99
CA PHE A 125 -15.48 5.57 22.63
C PHE A 125 -14.05 6.06 22.38
N THR A 126 -13.32 6.26 23.47
CA THR A 126 -11.90 6.64 23.44
C THR A 126 -11.06 5.44 23.85
N PRO A 127 -10.14 4.97 23.01
CA PRO A 127 -9.24 3.89 23.36
C PRO A 127 -8.36 4.26 24.57
N ASP A 128 -8.24 3.36 25.50
CA ASP A 128 -7.24 3.47 26.58
C ASP A 128 -5.85 3.00 26.10
N ASP A 129 -4.83 3.14 26.97
CA ASP A 129 -3.46 2.76 26.63
C ASP A 129 -3.27 1.25 26.36
N LYS A 130 -4.23 0.43 26.77
CA LYS A 130 -4.22 -1.02 26.53
C LYS A 130 -4.95 -1.40 25.24
N SER A 131 -5.67 -0.47 24.65
CA SER A 131 -6.42 -0.73 23.41
C SER A 131 -5.48 -1.10 22.28
N THR A 132 -5.73 -2.21 21.65
CA THR A 132 -4.96 -2.74 20.54
C THR A 132 -5.87 -3.42 19.52
N ALA A 133 -5.43 -3.48 18.29
CA ALA A 133 -5.98 -4.35 17.27
C ALA A 133 -4.85 -4.81 16.38
N TYR A 134 -4.95 -6.02 15.84
CA TYR A 134 -3.96 -6.52 14.91
C TYR A 134 -4.55 -7.47 13.88
N THR A 135 -3.87 -7.56 12.77
CA THR A 135 -4.07 -8.62 11.80
C THR A 135 -2.73 -9.20 11.39
N VAL A 136 -2.68 -10.50 11.14
CA VAL A 136 -1.53 -11.20 10.57
C VAL A 136 -2.01 -11.97 9.38
N THR A 137 -1.36 -11.81 8.25
CA THR A 137 -1.66 -12.55 7.03
C THR A 137 -0.45 -13.36 6.60
N ASP A 138 -0.71 -14.59 6.16
CA ASP A 138 0.29 -15.43 5.50
C ASP A 138 0.20 -15.19 3.99
N LEU A 139 1.25 -14.61 3.46
CA LEU A 139 1.42 -14.27 2.05
C LEU A 139 2.31 -15.27 1.30
N SER A 140 2.64 -16.41 1.90
CA SER A 140 3.59 -17.36 1.31
C SER A 140 3.16 -17.82 -0.08
N SER A 141 1.87 -18.06 -0.29
CA SER A 141 1.32 -18.42 -1.62
C SER A 141 1.50 -17.35 -2.70
N CYS A 142 1.76 -16.11 -2.27
CA CYS A 142 1.97 -15.00 -3.20
C CYS A 142 3.41 -14.91 -3.73
N TYR A 143 4.36 -15.57 -3.08
CA TYR A 143 5.79 -15.41 -3.34
C TYR A 143 6.55 -16.72 -3.58
N ASP A 144 5.91 -17.73 -4.12
CA ASP A 144 6.56 -19.00 -4.44
C ASP A 144 6.77 -19.86 -3.16
N GLU A 145 5.74 -20.55 -2.75
CA GLU A 145 5.66 -21.33 -1.49
C GLU A 145 6.82 -22.29 -1.25
N ASP A 146 7.37 -22.87 -2.32
CA ASP A 146 8.47 -23.84 -2.22
C ASP A 146 9.78 -23.22 -1.71
N LYS A 147 9.88 -21.89 -1.69
CA LYS A 147 11.12 -21.16 -1.40
C LYS A 147 11.14 -20.45 -0.04
N GLY A 148 10.09 -20.58 0.73
CA GLY A 148 10.08 -19.99 2.07
C GLY A 148 8.72 -19.48 2.50
N SER A 149 8.69 -18.73 3.59
CA SER A 149 7.46 -18.14 4.11
C SER A 149 7.53 -16.61 4.13
N VAL A 150 6.39 -15.99 3.88
CA VAL A 150 6.20 -14.54 3.97
C VAL A 150 4.96 -14.29 4.80
N GLN A 151 5.11 -13.61 5.93
CA GLN A 151 3.99 -13.20 6.78
C GLN A 151 4.08 -11.71 7.01
N ARG A 152 2.94 -11.04 6.99
CA ARG A 152 2.80 -9.61 7.34
C ARG A 152 1.83 -9.43 8.48
N GLY A 153 2.24 -8.66 9.48
CA GLY A 153 1.39 -8.23 10.57
C GLY A 153 1.27 -6.71 10.62
N ILE A 154 0.09 -6.22 10.94
CA ILE A 154 -0.13 -4.82 11.30
C ILE A 154 -0.82 -4.79 12.67
N ARG A 155 -0.31 -3.93 13.56
CA ARG A 155 -0.82 -3.79 14.90
C ARG A 155 -0.84 -2.35 15.38
N PHE A 156 -1.92 -1.96 16.03
CA PHE A 156 -1.96 -0.75 16.84
C PHE A 156 -1.28 -0.95 18.19
N LEU A 157 -0.46 0.01 18.58
CA LEU A 157 0.25 0.08 19.85
C LEU A 157 -0.09 1.38 20.59
N ASN A 158 0.22 1.41 21.89
CA ASN A 158 0.14 2.59 22.76
C ASN A 158 -1.21 3.32 22.69
N GLY A 159 -2.30 2.58 22.91
CA GLY A 159 -3.64 3.15 22.83
C GLY A 159 -3.97 3.64 21.42
N ARG A 160 -3.54 2.91 20.39
CA ARG A 160 -3.77 3.19 18.97
C ARG A 160 -3.12 4.46 18.44
N ARG A 161 -2.06 4.92 19.10
CA ARG A 161 -1.28 6.09 18.68
C ARG A 161 -0.11 5.75 17.76
N GLN A 162 0.25 4.47 17.70
CA GLN A 162 1.35 3.97 16.87
C GLN A 162 0.90 2.76 16.08
N ILE A 163 1.48 2.58 14.90
CA ILE A 163 1.23 1.45 14.01
C ILE A 163 2.55 0.71 13.83
N LEU A 164 2.54 -0.58 14.13
CA LEU A 164 3.63 -1.49 13.80
C LEU A 164 3.26 -2.25 12.53
N VAL A 165 4.12 -2.21 11.53
CA VAL A 165 4.09 -3.12 10.38
C VAL A 165 5.28 -4.05 10.54
N GLN A 166 5.03 -5.36 10.58
CA GLN A 166 6.05 -6.38 10.76
C GLN A 166 5.95 -7.44 9.67
N ASP A 167 7.05 -7.64 8.97
CA ASP A 167 7.17 -8.68 7.97
C ASP A 167 8.15 -9.75 8.44
N GLU A 168 7.75 -11.02 8.40
CA GLU A 168 8.60 -12.17 8.68
C GLU A 168 8.81 -12.96 7.39
N ILE A 169 10.03 -12.89 6.86
CA ILE A 169 10.40 -13.50 5.59
C ILE A 169 11.51 -14.52 5.84
N LYS A 170 11.27 -15.77 5.45
CA LYS A 170 12.22 -16.87 5.68
C LYS A 170 12.60 -17.51 4.36
N LYS A 171 13.86 -17.95 4.27
CA LYS A 171 14.42 -18.70 3.14
C LYS A 171 14.32 -17.98 1.78
N GLN A 172 14.37 -16.66 1.77
CA GLN A 172 14.49 -15.86 0.56
C GLN A 172 15.96 -15.50 0.32
N ASN A 173 16.40 -15.62 -0.92
CA ASN A 173 17.76 -15.24 -1.36
C ASN A 173 17.79 -14.11 -2.39
N LYS A 174 16.64 -13.52 -2.69
CA LYS A 174 16.48 -12.38 -3.58
C LYS A 174 16.39 -11.09 -2.78
N GLU A 175 16.63 -9.97 -3.45
CA GLU A 175 16.36 -8.64 -2.88
C GLU A 175 14.91 -8.54 -2.40
N ILE A 176 14.73 -7.97 -1.22
CA ILE A 176 13.42 -7.72 -0.63
C ILE A 176 13.25 -6.23 -0.48
N GLN A 177 12.13 -5.71 -0.97
CA GLN A 177 11.74 -4.32 -0.81
C GLN A 177 10.39 -4.25 -0.10
N TRP A 178 10.34 -3.47 0.96
CA TRP A 178 9.11 -3.01 1.58
C TRP A 178 8.75 -1.66 0.98
N ARG A 179 7.53 -1.50 0.49
CA ARG A 179 7.14 -0.29 -0.25
C ARG A 179 5.92 0.38 0.33
N VAL A 180 5.92 1.71 0.28
CA VAL A 180 4.77 2.56 0.60
C VAL A 180 4.70 3.70 -0.40
N GLN A 181 3.54 3.86 -1.00
CA GLN A 181 3.20 4.98 -1.85
C GLN A 181 2.73 6.15 -0.96
N THR A 182 3.27 7.32 -1.17
CA THR A 182 2.93 8.49 -0.35
C THR A 182 3.00 9.80 -1.14
N ASN A 183 2.06 10.70 -0.87
CA ASN A 183 2.08 12.08 -1.38
C ASN A 183 2.89 13.03 -0.48
N ALA A 184 3.43 12.52 0.62
CA ALA A 184 4.22 13.32 1.55
C ALA A 184 5.58 13.70 0.96
N THR A 185 6.08 14.84 1.36
CA THR A 185 7.52 15.11 1.27
C THR A 185 8.23 14.24 2.30
N VAL A 186 9.25 13.52 1.88
CA VAL A 186 9.96 12.55 2.74
C VAL A 186 11.38 13.02 3.00
N GLU A 187 11.73 13.14 4.27
CA GLU A 187 13.08 13.45 4.73
C GLU A 187 13.64 12.24 5.50
N LEU A 188 14.82 11.77 5.08
CA LEU A 188 15.49 10.65 5.73
C LEU A 188 16.49 11.13 6.77
N SER A 189 16.56 10.41 7.91
CA SER A 189 17.66 10.58 8.86
C SER A 189 19.02 10.23 8.22
N LYS A 190 20.11 10.70 8.83
CA LYS A 190 21.47 10.47 8.32
C LYS A 190 21.79 8.97 8.16
N ASP A 191 21.32 8.15 9.07
CA ASP A 191 21.49 6.69 9.03
C ASP A 191 20.42 5.97 8.19
N LYS A 192 19.48 6.73 7.61
CA LYS A 192 18.34 6.23 6.81
C LYS A 192 17.43 5.22 7.53
N LYS A 193 17.42 5.28 8.86
CA LYS A 193 16.53 4.41 9.67
C LYS A 193 15.20 5.06 9.98
N THR A 194 15.10 6.37 9.82
CA THR A 194 13.86 7.11 10.05
C THR A 194 13.52 7.94 8.82
N ALA A 195 12.29 7.84 8.39
CA ALA A 195 11.67 8.70 7.38
C ALA A 195 10.64 9.60 8.06
N THR A 196 10.76 10.90 7.85
CA THR A 196 9.77 11.89 8.28
C THR A 196 8.94 12.27 7.07
N LEU A 197 7.66 11.92 7.10
CA LEU A 197 6.69 12.22 6.06
C LEU A 197 5.95 13.51 6.45
N THR A 198 5.92 14.49 5.57
CA THR A 198 5.26 15.78 5.79
C THR A 198 4.24 16.05 4.70
N ILE A 199 3.01 16.36 5.09
CA ILE A 199 1.92 16.76 4.20
C ILE A 199 1.43 18.14 4.63
N THR A 200 1.33 19.05 3.69
CA THR A 200 0.83 20.44 3.89
C THR A 200 -0.33 20.79 2.98
N GLU A 201 -0.61 19.92 2.00
CA GLU A 201 -1.72 20.09 1.06
C GLU A 201 -2.32 18.74 0.70
N VAL A 202 -3.58 18.70 0.39
CA VAL A 202 -4.27 17.50 -0.12
C VAL A 202 -5.02 17.86 -1.40
N HIS A 203 -5.21 16.89 -2.27
CA HIS A 203 -6.11 17.08 -3.42
C HIS A 203 -7.56 17.01 -2.97
N ASP A 204 -8.40 17.87 -3.52
CA ASP A 204 -9.83 17.74 -3.34
C ASP A 204 -10.35 16.59 -4.21
N PRO A 205 -10.80 15.48 -3.62
CA PRO A 205 -11.29 14.33 -4.37
C PRO A 205 -12.60 14.61 -5.12
N ASN A 206 -13.26 15.73 -4.81
CA ASN A 206 -14.51 16.13 -5.44
C ASN A 206 -14.30 17.20 -6.52
N ALA A 207 -13.09 17.69 -6.71
CA ALA A 207 -12.81 18.65 -7.76
C ALA A 207 -12.93 17.95 -9.11
N ALA A 208 -13.84 18.41 -9.94
CA ALA A 208 -14.04 17.93 -11.32
C ALA A 208 -12.81 18.14 -12.23
N ILE A 209 -11.82 18.81 -11.72
CA ILE A 209 -10.53 19.08 -12.33
C ILE A 209 -9.48 18.82 -11.25
N ASP A 210 -8.61 17.87 -11.47
CA ASP A 210 -7.54 17.37 -10.57
C ASP A 210 -6.53 18.42 -10.08
N LYS A 211 -6.90 19.67 -10.03
CA LYS A 211 -5.98 20.78 -9.80
C LYS A 211 -6.26 21.59 -8.54
N MET A 212 -7.35 21.32 -7.84
CA MET A 212 -7.60 22.01 -6.58
C MET A 212 -6.83 21.34 -5.46
N LYS A 213 -5.72 21.95 -5.10
CA LYS A 213 -4.99 21.62 -3.87
C LYS A 213 -5.59 22.40 -2.72
N ILE A 214 -5.85 21.73 -1.62
CA ILE A 214 -6.29 22.31 -0.38
C ILE A 214 -5.13 22.32 0.58
N ASN A 215 -4.72 23.50 1.04
CA ASN A 215 -3.73 23.61 2.10
C ASN A 215 -4.33 23.12 3.41
N ILE A 216 -3.61 22.24 4.08
CA ILE A 216 -3.95 21.73 5.41
C ILE A 216 -2.90 22.18 6.44
N PRO A 217 -3.23 22.19 7.74
CA PRO A 217 -2.21 22.31 8.78
C PRO A 217 -1.14 21.24 8.56
N LYS A 218 0.13 21.61 8.77
CA LYS A 218 1.26 20.71 8.61
C LYS A 218 1.05 19.42 9.41
N ALA A 219 0.89 18.31 8.72
CA ALA A 219 0.78 16.97 9.29
C ALA A 219 2.11 16.21 9.11
N GLN A 220 2.58 15.57 10.15
CA GLN A 220 3.83 14.78 10.10
C GLN A 220 3.66 13.40 10.72
N MET A 221 4.22 12.40 10.03
CA MET A 221 4.37 11.03 10.53
C MET A 221 5.84 10.62 10.44
N LYS A 222 6.30 9.83 11.41
CA LYS A 222 7.62 9.21 11.36
C LYS A 222 7.48 7.72 11.20
N ALA A 223 8.16 7.17 10.20
CA ALA A 223 8.38 5.74 10.05
C ALA A 223 9.82 5.43 10.49
N THR A 224 9.99 4.39 11.29
CA THR A 224 11.30 3.98 11.81
C THR A 224 11.51 2.50 11.61
N ILE A 225 12.64 2.12 11.02
CA ILE A 225 13.04 0.73 10.88
C ILE A 225 13.55 0.24 12.24
N LEU A 226 12.89 -0.76 12.78
CA LEU A 226 13.28 -1.42 14.04
C LEU A 226 14.19 -2.61 13.77
N SER A 227 13.95 -3.33 12.69
CA SER A 227 14.71 -4.54 12.28
C SER A 227 14.48 -4.79 10.78
N PRO A 228 15.46 -5.39 10.06
CA PRO A 228 16.80 -5.74 10.49
C PRO A 228 17.75 -4.53 10.54
N GLY A 229 18.84 -4.66 11.29
CA GLY A 229 19.80 -3.56 11.50
C GLY A 229 20.50 -3.06 10.22
N ASN A 230 20.55 -3.84 9.16
CA ASN A 230 21.15 -3.48 7.87
C ASN A 230 20.15 -2.90 6.86
N ALA A 231 18.84 -2.88 7.13
CA ALA A 231 17.85 -2.26 6.26
C ALA A 231 17.97 -0.72 6.31
N GLN A 232 17.65 -0.06 5.23
CA GLN A 232 17.63 1.41 5.12
C GLN A 232 16.46 1.85 4.26
N PHE A 233 15.91 3.01 4.56
CA PHE A 233 14.96 3.68 3.68
C PHE A 233 15.65 4.29 2.48
N ALA A 234 15.00 4.23 1.33
CA ALA A 234 15.27 5.03 0.15
C ALA A 234 13.97 5.74 -0.29
N VAL A 235 14.11 6.83 -0.98
CA VAL A 235 12.98 7.57 -1.57
C VAL A 235 13.21 7.66 -3.06
N ALA A 236 12.19 7.32 -3.83
CA ALA A 236 12.21 7.46 -5.27
C ALA A 236 10.85 8.02 -5.74
N PRO A 237 10.82 8.86 -6.79
CA PRO A 237 9.57 9.22 -7.43
C PRO A 237 8.88 7.95 -7.94
N ALA A 238 7.58 7.82 -7.70
CA ALA A 238 6.82 6.71 -8.25
C ALA A 238 6.78 6.76 -9.78
N TYR A 239 6.67 7.98 -10.30
CA TYR A 239 6.75 8.26 -11.73
C TYR A 239 7.82 9.31 -12.04
N ASP A 240 8.57 9.10 -13.11
CA ASP A 240 9.32 10.17 -13.75
C ASP A 240 8.42 10.84 -14.79
N LYS A 241 8.07 12.10 -14.56
CA LYS A 241 7.22 12.89 -15.46
C LYS A 241 7.75 13.00 -16.89
N ASN A 242 9.06 12.85 -17.07
CA ASN A 242 9.74 12.96 -18.34
C ASN A 242 10.07 11.60 -18.98
N SER A 243 9.83 10.53 -18.27
CA SER A 243 10.11 9.17 -18.71
C SER A 243 8.82 8.47 -19.11
N LYS A 244 8.88 7.73 -20.22
CA LYS A 244 7.82 6.81 -20.61
C LYS A 244 7.86 5.50 -19.82
N LYS A 245 8.81 5.35 -18.90
CA LYS A 245 9.01 4.15 -18.10
C LYS A 245 8.74 4.47 -16.65
N PRO A 246 8.14 3.55 -15.88
CA PRO A 246 8.07 3.68 -14.44
C PRO A 246 9.48 3.65 -13.86
N ASN A 247 9.67 4.18 -12.67
CA ASN A 247 10.95 4.15 -11.98
C ASN A 247 11.33 2.75 -11.47
N TYR A 248 10.45 1.80 -11.65
CA TYR A 248 10.63 0.41 -11.23
C TYR A 248 10.40 -0.54 -12.38
N TYR A 249 11.15 -1.62 -12.38
CA TYR A 249 11.16 -2.65 -13.41
C TYR A 249 10.82 -4.00 -12.82
N TYR A 250 10.26 -4.84 -13.63
CA TYR A 250 10.01 -6.23 -13.32
C TYR A 250 11.19 -7.09 -13.82
N GLY A 251 11.85 -7.80 -12.89
CA GLY A 251 12.95 -8.70 -13.23
C GLY A 251 14.19 -8.02 -13.83
N GLU A 252 15.02 -8.80 -14.47
CA GLU A 252 16.27 -8.34 -15.09
C GLU A 252 16.03 -7.55 -16.40
N ASN A 253 14.93 -7.80 -17.06
CA ASN A 253 14.52 -7.08 -18.26
C ASN A 253 13.57 -5.96 -17.87
N GLU A 254 13.97 -4.74 -18.14
CA GLU A 254 13.10 -3.57 -18.00
C GLU A 254 11.83 -3.76 -18.83
N VAL A 255 10.72 -4.14 -18.20
CA VAL A 255 9.43 -4.13 -18.85
C VAL A 255 8.84 -2.74 -18.66
N PRO A 256 8.66 -1.93 -19.70
CA PRO A 256 8.02 -0.63 -19.57
C PRO A 256 6.62 -0.85 -19.03
N SER A 257 6.18 -0.02 -18.09
CA SER A 257 4.76 0.04 -17.75
C SER A 257 3.97 0.34 -19.03
N GLN A 258 2.84 -0.33 -19.21
CA GLN A 258 1.93 -0.06 -20.29
C GLN A 258 0.99 1.12 -19.99
N ASP A 259 1.20 1.85 -18.89
CA ASP A 259 0.53 3.12 -18.59
C ASP A 259 0.89 4.19 -19.66
N THR A 260 0.53 3.91 -20.89
CA THR A 260 0.70 4.78 -22.05
C THR A 260 -0.57 4.79 -22.86
N ASP A 261 -0.86 5.90 -23.51
CA ASP A 261 -1.93 5.95 -24.47
C ASP A 261 -1.64 5.05 -25.69
N ASN A 262 -2.61 4.90 -26.58
CA ASN A 262 -2.48 4.07 -27.78
C ASN A 262 -1.35 4.52 -28.72
N ASN A 263 -0.74 5.68 -28.50
CA ASN A 263 0.37 6.24 -29.25
C ASN A 263 1.72 6.06 -28.52
N GLY A 264 1.76 5.31 -27.43
CA GLY A 264 2.95 5.12 -26.62
C GLY A 264 3.32 6.33 -25.74
N GLN A 265 2.41 7.27 -25.58
CA GLN A 265 2.55 8.37 -24.62
C GLN A 265 1.93 7.97 -23.29
N ARG A 266 2.59 8.35 -22.21
CA ARG A 266 2.06 8.11 -20.88
C ARG A 266 0.77 8.89 -20.68
N ILE A 267 -0.27 8.21 -20.19
CA ILE A 267 -1.51 8.84 -19.76
C ILE A 267 -1.20 9.54 -18.43
N GLN A 268 -0.74 10.76 -18.48
CA GLN A 268 -0.43 11.56 -17.30
C GLN A 268 -1.57 12.46 -16.85
N ALA A 269 -2.47 12.79 -17.76
CA ALA A 269 -3.48 13.81 -17.50
C ALA A 269 -4.48 13.39 -16.41
N GLU A 270 -4.68 12.10 -16.24
CA GLU A 270 -5.65 11.58 -15.27
C GLU A 270 -4.99 11.11 -13.97
N VAL A 271 -3.65 11.00 -13.98
CA VAL A 271 -3.03 10.24 -12.93
C VAL A 271 -2.57 11.12 -11.82
N LEU A 272 -2.01 12.27 -12.02
CA LEU A 272 -1.43 12.92 -10.88
C LEU A 272 -0.76 14.25 -11.24
N ASP A 273 -1.37 15.33 -10.83
CA ASP A 273 -0.67 16.59 -10.69
C ASP A 273 0.20 16.66 -9.40
N TYR A 274 0.40 15.54 -8.72
CA TYR A 274 1.22 15.48 -7.52
C TYR A 274 2.29 14.40 -7.62
N GLU A 275 3.42 14.68 -7.00
CA GLU A 275 4.50 13.72 -6.89
C GLU A 275 4.17 12.70 -5.81
N VAL A 276 4.14 11.44 -6.19
CA VAL A 276 4.02 10.35 -5.23
C VAL A 276 5.40 9.75 -5.05
N ASN A 277 5.80 9.62 -3.81
CA ASN A 277 7.06 9.01 -3.43
C ASN A 277 6.84 7.58 -2.95
N VAL A 278 7.85 6.76 -3.13
CA VAL A 278 7.89 5.38 -2.64
C VAL A 278 8.94 5.28 -1.57
N LEU A 279 8.57 4.78 -0.41
CA LEU A 279 9.49 4.31 0.61
C LEU A 279 9.82 2.84 0.36
N SER A 280 11.05 2.49 0.29
CA SER A 280 11.51 1.12 0.09
C SER A 280 12.74 0.79 0.95
#